data_92e1787d3c52a89861ea76455a846345
#
_entry.id   92e1787d3c52a89861ea76455a846345
#
_cell.length_a   1.000
_cell.length_b   1.000
_cell.length_c   1.000
_cell.angle_alpha   90.00
_cell.angle_beta   90.00
_cell.angle_gamma   90.00
#
_symmetry.space_group_name_H-M   'P 1'
#
loop_
_entity.id
_entity.type
_entity.pdbx_description
1 polymer ?
#
loop_
_entity_poly.entity_id
_entity_poly.type
_entity_poly.pdbx_seq_one_letter_code
_entity_poly.pdbx_strand_id
1 'polypeptide(L)'
;MKADSLKRRRTYHGVMFRRVLVANRGEIALRIVRSLRELGIESVVIHGREDRMSLPVRLADEGFLISREDPLASYLDIEAIISAAKEVGADAVHPGYGFLSENATFAQRLAEEGITFIGPSPDSLRLLGDKIAAREAMSNAGIPVAKGTNEPISDSKEALAIASEIGFPLMIKAASGGGGIGMQVVNEESDFESALRLCQGRAE
;
A
#
# COMPACT_ATOMS: atom_id res chain seq x y z
N MET A 1 2.17 -39.16 -28.43
CA MET A 1 3.15 -38.10 -28.74
C MET A 1 3.07 -37.05 -27.64
N LYS A 2 4.17 -36.85 -26.98
CA LYS A 2 4.34 -36.31 -25.64
C LYS A 2 4.16 -34.80 -25.52
N ALA A 3 3.37 -34.38 -24.52
CA ALA A 3 3.29 -32.99 -24.03
C ALA A 3 4.55 -32.68 -23.20
N ASP A 4 5.61 -32.22 -23.86
CA ASP A 4 6.89 -31.90 -23.20
C ASP A 4 7.44 -30.51 -23.63
N SER A 5 6.57 -29.50 -23.66
CA SER A 5 6.97 -28.18 -24.18
C SER A 5 6.72 -26.98 -23.25
N LEU A 6 6.48 -27.18 -21.95
CA LEU A 6 6.17 -26.06 -21.04
C LEU A 6 7.11 -25.91 -19.84
N LYS A 7 8.38 -26.27 -19.99
CA LYS A 7 9.41 -25.96 -18.97
C LYS A 7 10.52 -25.07 -19.55
N ARG A 8 10.17 -23.92 -20.09
CA ARG A 8 11.14 -22.82 -20.16
C ARG A 8 11.09 -22.04 -18.84
N ARG A 9 11.82 -22.54 -17.84
CA ARG A 9 12.19 -21.71 -16.68
C ARG A 9 12.95 -20.50 -17.22
N ARG A 10 12.34 -19.32 -17.20
CA ARG A 10 13.08 -18.07 -17.30
C ARG A 10 13.96 -17.98 -16.07
N THR A 11 15.23 -18.29 -16.20
CA THR A 11 16.24 -18.03 -15.17
C THR A 11 16.42 -16.53 -15.08
N TYR A 12 15.72 -15.90 -14.14
CA TYR A 12 16.12 -14.59 -13.68
C TYR A 12 17.38 -14.78 -12.85
N HIS A 13 18.49 -14.14 -13.23
CA HIS A 13 19.69 -14.06 -12.40
C HIS A 13 19.43 -13.08 -11.24
N GLY A 14 18.74 -13.54 -10.22
CA GLY A 14 18.42 -12.83 -8.99
C GLY A 14 18.01 -13.83 -7.91
N VAL A 15 18.04 -13.43 -6.66
CA VAL A 15 17.60 -14.24 -5.52
C VAL A 15 16.15 -14.69 -5.78
N MET A 16 15.96 -15.96 -6.06
CA MET A 16 14.63 -16.52 -6.24
C MET A 16 14.12 -16.95 -4.87
N PHE A 17 13.01 -16.34 -4.43
CA PHE A 17 12.31 -16.77 -3.22
C PHE A 17 11.84 -18.22 -3.38
N ARG A 18 11.89 -18.97 -2.30
CA ARG A 18 11.31 -20.33 -2.24
C ARG A 18 9.89 -20.29 -1.74
N ARG A 19 9.63 -19.44 -0.74
CA ARG A 19 8.33 -19.32 -0.07
C ARG A 19 7.98 -17.87 0.20
N VAL A 20 6.78 -17.45 -0.20
CA VAL A 20 6.27 -16.09 -0.02
C VAL A 20 4.98 -16.11 0.79
N LEU A 21 4.95 -15.33 1.87
CA LEU A 21 3.71 -15.07 2.61
C LEU A 21 2.95 -13.92 1.96
N VAL A 22 1.68 -14.14 1.66
CA VAL A 22 0.75 -13.15 1.10
C VAL A 22 -0.04 -12.52 2.24
N ALA A 23 0.31 -11.28 2.56
CA ALA A 23 -0.30 -10.51 3.65
C ALA A 23 -1.48 -9.66 3.13
N ASN A 24 -2.45 -10.33 2.52
CA ASN A 24 -3.65 -9.69 1.97
C ASN A 24 -4.76 -10.72 1.76
N ARG A 25 -5.94 -10.27 1.32
CA ARG A 25 -7.15 -11.08 1.11
C ARG A 25 -7.77 -10.82 -0.26
N GLY A 26 -8.86 -11.52 -0.55
CA GLY A 26 -9.70 -11.26 -1.71
C GLY A 26 -9.01 -11.50 -3.05
N GLU A 27 -9.34 -10.68 -4.02
CA GLU A 27 -8.88 -10.87 -5.41
C GLU A 27 -7.38 -10.63 -5.56
N ILE A 28 -6.78 -9.69 -4.79
CA ILE A 28 -5.35 -9.42 -4.90
C ILE A 28 -4.52 -10.58 -4.34
N ALA A 29 -4.93 -11.17 -3.21
CA ALA A 29 -4.27 -12.36 -2.68
C ALA A 29 -4.34 -13.51 -3.70
N LEU A 30 -5.49 -13.71 -4.34
CA LEU A 30 -5.65 -14.71 -5.39
C LEU A 30 -4.74 -14.46 -6.59
N ARG A 31 -4.62 -13.22 -7.03
CA ARG A 31 -3.71 -12.84 -8.12
C ARG A 31 -2.27 -13.16 -7.79
N ILE A 32 -1.83 -12.81 -6.57
CA ILE A 32 -0.46 -13.08 -6.12
C ILE A 32 -0.20 -14.60 -6.06
N VAL A 33 -1.10 -15.38 -5.47
CA VAL A 33 -1.00 -16.86 -5.40
C VAL A 33 -0.84 -17.46 -6.79
N ARG A 34 -1.61 -16.99 -7.78
CA ARG A 34 -1.48 -17.47 -9.17
C ARG A 34 -0.10 -17.16 -9.76
N SER A 35 0.39 -15.92 -9.56
CA SER A 35 1.71 -15.53 -10.06
C SER A 35 2.84 -16.32 -9.38
N LEU A 36 2.77 -16.55 -8.08
CA LEU A 36 3.73 -17.37 -7.35
C LEU A 36 3.75 -18.81 -7.88
N ARG A 37 2.57 -19.39 -8.12
CA ARG A 37 2.44 -20.74 -8.72
C ARG A 37 3.06 -20.81 -10.11
N GLU A 38 2.85 -19.82 -10.97
CA GLU A 38 3.47 -19.74 -12.30
C GLU A 38 5.00 -19.66 -12.23
N LEU A 39 5.52 -19.01 -11.20
CA LEU A 39 6.96 -18.89 -10.93
C LEU A 39 7.54 -20.12 -10.22
N GLY A 40 6.71 -21.03 -9.74
CA GLY A 40 7.15 -22.21 -8.96
C GLY A 40 7.61 -21.85 -7.55
N ILE A 41 7.05 -20.79 -6.97
CA ILE A 41 7.31 -20.31 -5.60
C ILE A 41 6.16 -20.76 -4.71
N GLU A 42 6.46 -21.29 -3.54
CA GLU A 42 5.45 -21.68 -2.56
C GLU A 42 4.74 -20.46 -2.00
N SER A 43 3.43 -20.54 -1.90
CA SER A 43 2.55 -19.47 -1.42
C SER A 43 1.91 -19.82 -0.08
N VAL A 44 2.04 -18.93 0.90
CA VAL A 44 1.32 -18.99 2.17
C VAL A 44 0.39 -17.79 2.25
N VAL A 45 -0.91 -18.00 2.47
CA VAL A 45 -1.88 -16.90 2.59
C VAL A 45 -2.32 -16.77 4.04
N ILE A 46 -2.09 -15.60 4.65
CA ILE A 46 -2.70 -15.32 5.96
C ILE A 46 -4.21 -15.15 5.81
N HIS A 47 -4.95 -15.54 6.83
CA HIS A 47 -6.40 -15.33 6.83
C HIS A 47 -6.97 -15.20 8.24
N GLY A 48 -8.05 -14.40 8.38
CA GLY A 48 -8.95 -14.44 9.51
C GLY A 48 -9.87 -15.67 9.44
N ARG A 49 -10.69 -15.86 10.48
CA ARG A 49 -11.64 -17.01 10.54
C ARG A 49 -12.64 -16.98 9.39
N GLU A 50 -13.11 -15.80 9.02
CA GLU A 50 -14.12 -15.54 7.99
C GLU A 50 -13.61 -15.87 6.58
N ASP A 51 -12.30 -15.68 6.36
CA ASP A 51 -11.66 -15.89 5.07
C ASP A 51 -11.11 -17.32 4.89
N ARG A 52 -11.27 -18.22 5.87
CA ARG A 52 -10.71 -19.60 5.83
C ARG A 52 -11.08 -20.37 4.58
N MET A 53 -12.30 -20.16 4.06
CA MET A 53 -12.81 -20.87 2.88
C MET A 53 -12.68 -20.03 1.61
N SER A 54 -12.00 -18.87 1.67
CA SER A 54 -11.82 -18.00 0.52
C SER A 54 -10.95 -18.66 -0.55
N LEU A 55 -11.12 -18.23 -1.78
CA LEU A 55 -10.45 -18.82 -2.92
C LEU A 55 -8.90 -18.71 -2.85
N PRO A 56 -8.30 -17.58 -2.42
CA PRO A 56 -6.84 -17.51 -2.27
C PRO A 56 -6.30 -18.53 -1.27
N VAL A 57 -6.96 -18.71 -0.12
CA VAL A 57 -6.55 -19.67 0.92
C VAL A 57 -6.62 -21.11 0.39
N ARG A 58 -7.69 -21.44 -0.37
CA ARG A 58 -7.87 -22.77 -0.94
C ARG A 58 -6.90 -23.10 -2.10
N LEU A 59 -6.38 -22.10 -2.78
CA LEU A 59 -5.48 -22.27 -3.91
C LEU A 59 -4.00 -22.07 -3.57
N ALA A 60 -3.69 -21.51 -2.41
CA ALA A 60 -2.34 -21.43 -1.87
C ALA A 60 -1.82 -22.82 -1.47
N ASP A 61 -0.52 -22.95 -1.34
CA ASP A 61 0.10 -24.18 -0.84
C ASP A 61 -0.20 -24.35 0.65
N GLU A 62 -0.33 -23.22 1.39
CA GLU A 62 -0.67 -23.22 2.80
C GLU A 62 -1.56 -22.00 3.17
N GLY A 63 -2.52 -22.20 4.05
CA GLY A 63 -3.29 -21.13 4.70
C GLY A 63 -2.88 -20.96 6.15
N PHE A 64 -2.51 -19.77 6.58
CA PHE A 64 -2.10 -19.47 7.94
C PHE A 64 -3.16 -18.62 8.67
N LEU A 65 -3.73 -19.16 9.74
CA LEU A 65 -4.77 -18.48 10.52
C LEU A 65 -4.16 -17.46 11.48
N ILE A 66 -4.48 -16.19 11.27
CA ILE A 66 -4.28 -15.11 12.26
C ILE A 66 -5.62 -14.82 12.90
N SER A 67 -5.77 -15.21 14.18
CA SER A 67 -7.03 -15.03 14.90
C SER A 67 -7.02 -13.74 15.70
N ARG A 68 -7.90 -12.80 15.34
CA ARG A 68 -8.22 -11.58 16.09
C ARG A 68 -9.73 -11.48 16.26
N GLU A 69 -10.19 -10.68 17.23
CA GLU A 69 -11.62 -10.42 17.43
C GLU A 69 -12.22 -9.68 16.25
N ASP A 70 -11.52 -8.61 15.78
CA ASP A 70 -11.86 -7.92 14.54
C ASP A 70 -11.22 -8.65 13.34
N PRO A 71 -12.02 -9.11 12.37
CA PRO A 71 -11.50 -9.77 11.17
C PRO A 71 -10.47 -8.96 10.38
N LEU A 72 -10.65 -7.64 10.29
CA LEU A 72 -9.72 -6.77 9.57
C LEU A 72 -8.43 -6.52 10.36
N ALA A 73 -8.47 -6.59 11.68
CA ALA A 73 -7.28 -6.45 12.52
C ALA A 73 -6.22 -7.52 12.21
N SER A 74 -6.63 -8.72 11.74
CA SER A 74 -5.72 -9.77 11.29
C SER A 74 -4.78 -9.32 10.16
N TYR A 75 -5.22 -8.40 9.32
CA TYR A 75 -4.45 -7.89 8.16
C TYR A 75 -3.68 -6.60 8.45
N LEU A 76 -3.85 -6.02 9.66
CA LEU A 76 -3.21 -4.79 10.11
C LEU A 76 -2.22 -5.02 11.27
N ASP A 77 -2.16 -6.24 11.80
CA ASP A 77 -1.28 -6.60 12.91
C ASP A 77 0.12 -6.95 12.40
N ILE A 78 1.02 -5.97 12.46
CA ILE A 78 2.40 -6.09 11.98
C ILE A 78 3.12 -7.27 12.65
N GLU A 79 3.07 -7.37 13.98
CA GLU A 79 3.83 -8.38 14.71
C GLU A 79 3.27 -9.79 14.51
N ALA A 80 1.95 -9.92 14.41
CA ALA A 80 1.33 -11.20 14.09
C ALA A 80 1.70 -11.70 12.69
N ILE A 81 1.76 -10.80 11.69
CA ILE A 81 2.15 -11.14 10.32
C ILE A 81 3.63 -11.52 10.25
N ILE A 82 4.51 -10.79 10.95
CA ILE A 82 5.94 -11.12 11.04
C ILE A 82 6.14 -12.47 11.73
N SER A 83 5.44 -12.72 12.84
CA SER A 83 5.50 -13.99 13.53
C SER A 83 5.06 -15.15 12.61
N ALA A 84 3.95 -14.96 11.88
CA ALA A 84 3.49 -15.93 10.90
C ALA A 84 4.54 -16.19 9.80
N ALA A 85 5.16 -15.14 9.27
CA ALA A 85 6.20 -15.27 8.24
C ALA A 85 7.41 -16.06 8.74
N LYS A 86 7.83 -15.86 9.99
CA LYS A 86 8.92 -16.60 10.63
C LYS A 86 8.52 -18.07 10.86
N GLU A 87 7.31 -18.31 11.36
CA GLU A 87 6.81 -19.65 11.66
C GLU A 87 6.73 -20.53 10.41
N VAL A 88 6.27 -19.97 9.29
CA VAL A 88 6.18 -20.70 8.03
C VAL A 88 7.49 -20.70 7.24
N GLY A 89 8.53 -20.04 7.73
CA GLY A 89 9.83 -19.94 7.05
C GLY A 89 9.76 -19.21 5.71
N ALA A 90 8.99 -18.12 5.63
CA ALA A 90 8.88 -17.32 4.43
C ALA A 90 10.14 -16.48 4.17
N ASP A 91 10.64 -16.50 2.94
CA ASP A 91 11.78 -15.69 2.50
C ASP A 91 11.36 -14.23 2.25
N ALA A 92 10.08 -14.02 1.91
CA ALA A 92 9.54 -12.72 1.60
C ALA A 92 8.04 -12.61 1.96
N VAL A 93 7.58 -11.37 2.09
CA VAL A 93 6.16 -11.03 2.30
C VAL A 93 5.69 -10.13 1.18
N HIS A 94 4.57 -10.51 0.54
CA HIS A 94 3.89 -9.69 -0.44
C HIS A 94 2.64 -9.05 0.19
N PRO A 95 2.62 -7.73 0.38
CA PRO A 95 1.50 -7.04 1.05
C PRO A 95 0.28 -6.82 0.15
N GLY A 96 0.39 -7.04 -1.17
CA GLY A 96 -0.63 -6.66 -2.13
C GLY A 96 -0.77 -5.14 -2.25
N TYR A 97 -2.00 -4.65 -2.17
CA TYR A 97 -2.33 -3.23 -2.04
C TYR A 97 -3.31 -3.02 -0.87
N GLY A 98 -3.42 -1.78 -0.35
CA GLY A 98 -4.18 -1.51 0.88
C GLY A 98 -3.50 -2.12 2.11
N PHE A 99 -4.21 -2.19 3.22
CA PHE A 99 -3.69 -2.70 4.50
C PHE A 99 -2.28 -2.15 4.82
N LEU A 100 -1.27 -3.01 4.88
CA LEU A 100 0.11 -2.65 5.23
C LEU A 100 1.02 -2.39 4.02
N SER A 101 0.48 -2.36 2.79
CA SER A 101 1.30 -2.22 1.57
C SER A 101 2.09 -0.89 1.50
N GLU A 102 1.59 0.16 2.13
CA GLU A 102 2.22 1.49 2.19
C GLU A 102 2.79 1.79 3.60
N ASN A 103 2.86 0.79 4.47
CA ASN A 103 3.33 0.97 5.84
C ASN A 103 4.85 0.80 5.92
N ALA A 104 5.56 1.92 6.08
CA ALA A 104 7.03 1.94 6.17
C ALA A 104 7.55 1.17 7.40
N THR A 105 6.82 1.19 8.52
CA THR A 105 7.20 0.45 9.74
C THR A 105 7.14 -1.05 9.49
N PHE A 106 6.11 -1.53 8.82
CA PHE A 106 6.00 -2.95 8.45
C PHE A 106 7.17 -3.41 7.56
N ALA A 107 7.48 -2.63 6.51
CA ALA A 107 8.60 -2.93 5.62
C ALA A 107 9.94 -2.93 6.37
N GLN A 108 10.14 -1.98 7.30
CA GLN A 108 11.34 -1.91 8.12
C GLN A 108 11.45 -3.11 9.08
N ARG A 109 10.37 -3.45 9.79
CA ARG A 109 10.33 -4.58 10.72
C ARG A 109 10.64 -5.91 10.03
N LEU A 110 10.10 -6.13 8.82
CA LEU A 110 10.44 -7.31 8.02
C LEU A 110 11.93 -7.36 7.68
N ALA A 111 12.52 -6.23 7.27
CA ALA A 111 13.95 -6.15 6.96
C ALA A 111 14.84 -6.46 8.18
N GLU A 112 14.46 -5.99 9.37
CA GLU A 112 15.15 -6.29 10.64
C GLU A 112 15.14 -7.80 10.97
N GLU A 113 14.10 -8.52 10.54
CA GLU A 113 14.00 -9.98 10.70
C GLU A 113 14.60 -10.76 9.52
N GLY A 114 15.24 -10.07 8.57
CA GLY A 114 15.84 -10.71 7.38
C GLY A 114 14.82 -11.21 6.35
N ILE A 115 13.57 -10.76 6.43
CA ILE A 115 12.49 -11.12 5.51
C ILE A 115 12.31 -10.00 4.48
N THR A 116 12.28 -10.36 3.20
CA THR A 116 12.13 -9.36 2.14
C THR A 116 10.69 -8.85 2.05
N PHE A 117 10.52 -7.54 2.16
CA PHE A 117 9.25 -6.89 1.78
C PHE A 117 9.18 -6.76 0.25
N ILE A 118 8.19 -7.37 -0.40
CA ILE A 118 8.01 -7.23 -1.84
C ILE A 118 7.27 -5.91 -2.11
N GLY A 119 8.05 -4.87 -2.29
CA GLY A 119 7.59 -3.50 -2.46
C GLY A 119 8.74 -2.48 -2.38
N PRO A 120 8.41 -1.19 -2.26
CA PRO A 120 9.40 -0.13 -2.10
C PRO A 120 10.17 -0.24 -0.78
N SER A 121 11.34 0.41 -0.70
CA SER A 121 12.09 0.51 0.55
C SER A 121 11.30 1.30 1.62
N PRO A 122 11.57 1.09 2.92
CA PRO A 122 10.95 1.87 3.99
C PRO A 122 11.10 3.39 3.80
N ASP A 123 12.27 3.83 3.31
CA ASP A 123 12.52 5.27 3.07
C ASP A 123 11.70 5.79 1.89
N SER A 124 11.54 5.00 0.82
CA SER A 124 10.65 5.35 -0.29
C SER A 124 9.19 5.43 0.14
N LEU A 125 8.76 4.51 1.01
CA LEU A 125 7.39 4.53 1.57
C LEU A 125 7.15 5.77 2.43
N ARG A 126 8.11 6.16 3.28
CA ARG A 126 8.02 7.40 4.08
C ARG A 126 7.98 8.64 3.20
N LEU A 127 8.89 8.74 2.24
CA LEU A 127 8.99 9.88 1.33
C LEU A 127 7.74 10.06 0.48
N LEU A 128 7.27 8.97 -0.15
CA LEU A 128 6.13 9.03 -1.07
C LEU A 128 4.77 9.01 -0.37
N GLY A 129 4.72 8.55 0.89
CA GLY A 129 3.54 8.60 1.74
C GLY A 129 3.20 10.01 2.21
N ASP A 130 4.19 10.91 2.32
CA ASP A 130 3.99 12.33 2.61
C ASP A 130 3.82 13.11 1.30
N LYS A 131 2.66 13.70 1.09
CA LYS A 131 2.31 14.39 -0.17
C LYS A 131 3.19 15.62 -0.44
N ILE A 132 3.64 16.30 0.62
CA ILE A 132 4.46 17.51 0.52
C ILE A 132 5.91 17.10 0.21
N ALA A 133 6.46 16.18 1.00
CA ALA A 133 7.81 15.66 0.79
C ALA A 133 7.97 15.00 -0.59
N ALA A 134 6.98 14.21 -1.02
CA ALA A 134 6.97 13.58 -2.34
C ALA A 134 7.01 14.63 -3.46
N ARG A 135 6.20 15.68 -3.35
CA ARG A 135 6.16 16.77 -4.34
C ARG A 135 7.48 17.53 -4.40
N GLU A 136 8.05 17.85 -3.26
CA GLU A 136 9.35 18.51 -3.16
C GLU A 136 10.47 17.66 -3.79
N ALA A 137 10.51 16.36 -3.44
CA ALA A 137 11.49 15.44 -4.01
C ALA A 137 11.36 15.33 -5.54
N MET A 138 10.14 15.28 -6.08
CA MET A 138 9.91 15.25 -7.52
C MET A 138 10.33 16.56 -8.18
N SER A 139 10.01 17.72 -7.59
CA SER A 139 10.44 19.02 -8.08
C SER A 139 11.96 19.16 -8.11
N ASN A 140 12.64 18.73 -7.04
CA ASN A 140 14.10 18.74 -6.96
C ASN A 140 14.77 17.79 -7.97
N ALA A 141 14.08 16.73 -8.38
CA ALA A 141 14.50 15.85 -9.45
C ALA A 141 14.20 16.37 -10.86
N GLY A 142 13.66 17.60 -11.00
CA GLY A 142 13.31 18.21 -12.28
C GLY A 142 12.04 17.65 -12.92
N ILE A 143 11.24 16.89 -12.18
CA ILE A 143 9.95 16.36 -12.65
C ILE A 143 8.89 17.46 -12.51
N PRO A 144 8.12 17.77 -13.57
CA PRO A 144 7.04 18.75 -13.49
C PRO A 144 6.00 18.34 -12.43
N VAL A 145 5.73 19.24 -11.50
CA VAL A 145 4.71 19.06 -10.48
C VAL A 145 3.62 20.14 -10.61
N ALA A 146 2.38 19.79 -10.24
CA ALA A 146 1.30 20.77 -10.20
C ALA A 146 1.60 21.84 -9.13
N LYS A 147 1.17 23.07 -9.37
CA LYS A 147 1.24 24.13 -8.35
C LYS A 147 0.48 23.70 -7.10
N GLY A 148 0.94 24.11 -5.92
CA GLY A 148 0.33 23.78 -4.64
C GLY A 148 1.18 24.25 -3.48
N THR A 149 0.74 24.00 -2.25
CA THR A 149 1.42 24.40 -1.01
C THR A 149 2.56 23.47 -0.65
N ASN A 150 3.57 24.00 0.00
CA ASN A 150 4.70 23.22 0.55
C ASN A 150 4.51 22.88 2.03
N GLU A 151 3.48 23.45 2.65
CA GLU A 151 3.13 23.21 4.07
C GLU A 151 1.62 23.06 4.22
N PRO A 152 1.16 22.36 5.26
CA PRO A 152 -0.26 22.34 5.62
C PRO A 152 -0.72 23.74 6.00
N ILE A 153 -1.87 24.17 5.50
CA ILE A 153 -2.44 25.47 5.83
C ILE A 153 -3.57 25.28 6.84
N SER A 154 -3.49 25.96 7.96
CA SER A 154 -4.51 25.94 9.01
C SER A 154 -5.40 27.18 9.01
N ASP A 155 -4.90 28.34 8.57
CA ASP A 155 -5.66 29.59 8.50
C ASP A 155 -6.46 29.70 7.19
N SER A 156 -7.76 29.96 7.30
CA SER A 156 -8.66 30.01 6.14
C SER A 156 -8.40 31.22 5.23
N LYS A 157 -7.90 32.35 5.76
CA LYS A 157 -7.59 33.54 4.98
C LYS A 157 -6.32 33.37 4.17
N GLU A 158 -5.29 32.74 4.81
CA GLU A 158 -4.06 32.35 4.15
C GLU A 158 -4.35 31.34 3.04
N ALA A 159 -5.19 30.35 3.32
CA ALA A 159 -5.61 29.34 2.36
C ALA A 159 -6.28 29.96 1.11
N LEU A 160 -7.16 30.97 1.29
CA LEU A 160 -7.80 31.64 0.18
C LEU A 160 -6.83 32.48 -0.63
N ALA A 161 -5.90 33.20 0.01
CA ALA A 161 -4.87 33.96 -0.69
C ALA A 161 -4.00 33.07 -1.59
N ILE A 162 -3.54 31.93 -1.07
CA ILE A 162 -2.76 30.95 -1.84
C ILE A 162 -3.60 30.33 -2.96
N ALA A 163 -4.88 30.02 -2.69
CA ALA A 163 -5.79 29.51 -3.72
C ALA A 163 -5.93 30.47 -4.90
N SER A 164 -6.03 31.78 -4.64
CA SER A 164 -6.12 32.81 -5.66
C SER A 164 -4.82 32.92 -6.48
N GLU A 165 -3.64 32.73 -5.87
CA GLU A 165 -2.36 32.69 -6.58
C GLU A 165 -2.18 31.43 -7.44
N ILE A 166 -2.69 30.29 -7.01
CA ILE A 166 -2.68 29.03 -7.77
C ILE A 166 -3.58 29.14 -9.00
N GLY A 167 -4.76 29.75 -8.79
CA GLY A 167 -5.85 29.89 -9.76
C GLY A 167 -6.84 28.74 -9.70
N PHE A 168 -8.05 29.01 -10.19
CA PHE A 168 -9.16 28.05 -10.28
C PHE A 168 -9.27 27.46 -11.70
N PRO A 169 -9.71 26.20 -11.87
CA PRO A 169 -10.08 25.27 -10.81
C PRO A 169 -8.88 24.70 -10.04
N LEU A 170 -9.07 24.41 -8.75
CA LEU A 170 -8.06 23.79 -7.92
C LEU A 170 -8.65 22.64 -7.08
N MET A 171 -7.79 21.88 -6.42
CA MET A 171 -8.20 20.79 -5.53
C MET A 171 -7.65 21.02 -4.11
N ILE A 172 -8.53 21.07 -3.13
CA ILE A 172 -8.17 21.00 -1.73
C ILE A 172 -8.00 19.53 -1.35
N LYS A 173 -6.94 19.23 -0.59
CA LYS A 173 -6.65 17.88 -0.07
C LYS A 173 -6.38 17.96 1.42
N ALA A 174 -6.95 17.06 2.20
CA ALA A 174 -6.58 16.90 3.60
C ALA A 174 -5.10 16.47 3.70
N ALA A 175 -4.39 16.97 4.71
CA ALA A 175 -2.98 16.62 4.96
C ALA A 175 -2.84 15.12 5.29
N SER A 176 -3.75 14.59 6.12
CA SER A 176 -3.89 13.17 6.45
C SER A 176 -5.01 12.55 5.61
N GLY A 177 -4.77 11.35 5.06
CA GLY A 177 -5.76 10.61 4.27
C GLY A 177 -5.22 10.15 2.92
N GLY A 178 -5.70 8.97 2.50
CA GLY A 178 -5.38 8.33 1.23
C GLY A 178 -6.63 7.96 0.45
N GLY A 179 -6.47 7.43 -0.77
CA GLY A 179 -7.58 6.85 -1.54
C GLY A 179 -8.68 7.83 -1.98
N GLY A 180 -8.39 9.14 -2.01
CA GLY A 180 -9.37 10.16 -2.42
C GLY A 180 -10.29 10.67 -1.31
N ILE A 181 -10.12 10.21 -0.07
CA ILE A 181 -10.85 10.72 1.09
C ILE A 181 -10.30 12.09 1.47
N GLY A 182 -11.20 13.06 1.75
CA GLY A 182 -10.80 14.43 2.11
C GLY A 182 -10.26 15.25 0.94
N MET A 183 -10.70 14.97 -0.30
CA MET A 183 -10.43 15.79 -1.47
C MET A 183 -11.68 16.50 -1.96
N GLN A 184 -11.56 17.78 -2.35
CA GLN A 184 -12.63 18.57 -2.89
C GLN A 184 -12.12 19.42 -4.06
N VAL A 185 -12.78 19.32 -5.21
CA VAL A 185 -12.54 20.21 -6.35
C VAL A 185 -13.28 21.51 -6.10
N VAL A 186 -12.60 22.63 -6.35
CA VAL A 186 -13.15 24.00 -6.25
C VAL A 186 -13.01 24.64 -7.62
N ASN A 187 -14.12 24.96 -8.25
CA ASN A 187 -14.14 25.51 -9.59
C ASN A 187 -13.98 27.04 -9.61
N GLU A 188 -14.47 27.71 -8.57
CA GLU A 188 -14.43 29.16 -8.44
C GLU A 188 -14.25 29.60 -6.98
N GLU A 189 -13.78 30.83 -6.78
CA GLU A 189 -13.43 31.36 -5.45
C GLU A 189 -14.60 31.35 -4.46
N SER A 190 -15.81 31.59 -4.94
CA SER A 190 -17.04 31.58 -4.12
C SER A 190 -17.27 30.27 -3.38
N ASP A 191 -16.81 29.14 -3.93
CA ASP A 191 -17.01 27.81 -3.37
C ASP A 191 -15.89 27.39 -2.39
N PHE A 192 -14.80 28.16 -2.34
CA PHE A 192 -13.57 27.75 -1.64
C PHE A 192 -13.79 27.51 -0.15
N GLU A 193 -14.44 28.45 0.54
CA GLU A 193 -14.61 28.36 2.00
C GLU A 193 -15.48 27.16 2.43
N SER A 194 -16.52 26.88 1.64
CA SER A 194 -17.40 25.73 1.90
C SER A 194 -16.68 24.40 1.67
N ALA A 195 -15.86 24.32 0.61
CA ALA A 195 -15.06 23.16 0.29
C ALA A 195 -13.95 22.92 1.32
N LEU A 196 -13.32 24.00 1.82
CA LEU A 196 -12.29 23.91 2.86
C LEU A 196 -12.87 23.30 4.15
N ARG A 197 -14.02 23.79 4.61
CA ARG A 197 -14.71 23.24 5.79
C ARG A 197 -15.09 21.77 5.63
N LEU A 198 -15.54 21.35 4.45
CA LEU A 198 -15.87 19.96 4.17
C LEU A 198 -14.62 19.05 4.20
N CYS A 199 -13.46 19.54 3.75
CA CYS A 199 -12.21 18.80 3.80
C CYS A 199 -11.68 18.66 5.24
N GLN A 200 -11.80 19.72 6.06
CA GLN A 200 -11.37 19.71 7.46
C GLN A 200 -12.21 18.76 8.31
N GLY A 201 -13.54 18.78 8.17
CA GLY A 201 -14.44 17.90 8.93
C GLY A 201 -14.44 16.42 8.52
N ARG A 202 -13.70 16.04 7.47
CA ARG A 202 -13.51 14.64 7.05
C ARG A 202 -12.12 14.09 7.43
N ALA A 203 -11.28 14.94 7.99
CA ALA A 203 -9.92 14.58 8.43
C ALA A 203 -9.87 14.21 9.93
N GLU A 204 -10.95 14.47 10.67
CA GLU A 204 -11.18 14.01 12.05
C GLU A 204 -11.89 12.65 12.05
#